data_2c39771af47ba59e5659a64773f2aae8
#
_entry.id   2c39771af47ba59e5659a64773f2aae8
#
_cell.length_a   1.000
_cell.length_b   1.000
_cell.length_c   1.000
_cell.angle_alpha   90.00
_cell.angle_beta   90.00
_cell.angle_gamma   90.00
#
_symmetry.space_group_name_H-M   'P 1'
#
loop_
_entity.id
_entity.type
_entity.pdbx_description
1 polymer ?
#
loop_
_entity_poly.entity_id
_entity_poly.type
_entity_poly.pdbx_seq_one_letter_code
_entity_poly.pdbx_strand_id
1 'polypeptide(L)' 'MRIVVYSLDQFYYIEFEGGPMKQGYKIRKEEVSGLDDLVKKVNDEVSEKVVEEFNSMVTIIKTLKGK' A
#
# COMPACT_ATOMS: atom_id res chain seq x y z
N MET A 1 -7.62 -8.01 0.63
CA MET A 1 -6.59 -7.01 0.98
C MET A 1 -7.19 -5.95 1.90
N ARG A 2 -6.49 -5.61 2.94
CA ARG A 2 -6.91 -4.58 3.88
C ARG A 2 -6.12 -3.30 3.62
N ILE A 3 -6.81 -2.18 3.56
CA ILE A 3 -6.18 -0.88 3.32
C ILE A 3 -6.48 0.02 4.53
N VAL A 4 -5.44 0.57 5.13
CA VAL A 4 -5.58 1.50 6.25
C VAL A 4 -4.82 2.78 5.92
N VAL A 5 -5.46 3.92 6.16
CA VAL A 5 -4.84 5.22 5.96
C VAL A 5 -4.73 5.92 7.30
N TYR A 6 -3.52 6.30 7.66
CA TYR A 6 -3.24 7.04 8.89
C TYR A 6 -2.95 8.50 8.54
N SER A 7 -3.57 9.41 9.26
CA SER A 7 -3.27 10.84 9.14
C SER A 7 -2.35 11.24 10.28
N LEU A 8 -1.11 11.49 9.96
CA LEU A 8 -0.11 11.96 10.92
C LEU A 8 0.02 13.48 10.81
N ASP A 9 0.91 14.09 11.56
CA ASP A 9 1.03 15.55 11.60
C ASP A 9 1.25 16.16 10.21
N GLN A 10 2.32 15.75 9.53
CA GLN A 10 2.67 16.28 8.21
C GLN A 10 2.63 15.23 7.10
N PHE A 11 2.19 14.02 7.41
CA PHE A 11 2.22 12.90 6.50
C PHE A 11 0.92 12.13 6.52
N TYR A 12 0.64 11.45 5.39
CA TYR A 12 -0.28 10.32 5.36
C TYR A 12 0.57 9.06 5.27
N TYR A 13 0.17 8.02 5.99
CA TYR A 13 0.78 6.70 5.88
C TYR A 13 -0.29 5.72 5.42
N ILE A 14 -0.06 5.08 4.29
CA ILE A 14 -1.00 4.13 3.71
C ILE A 14 -0.42 2.74 3.85
N GLU A 15 -1.16 1.84 4.48
CA GLU A 15 -0.74 0.45 4.67
C GLU A 15 -1.69 -0.49 3.93
N PHE A 16 -1.12 -1.39 3.15
CA PHE A 16 -1.82 -2.44 2.44
C PHE A 16 -1.41 -3.77 3.06
N GLU A 17 -2.39 -4.56 3.49
CA GLU A 17 -2.13 -5.85 4.11
C GLU A 17 -2.76 -6.96 3.28
N GLY A 18 -1.96 -7.94 2.88
CA GLY A 18 -2.40 -9.12 2.11
C GLY A 18 -1.84 -10.37 2.73
N GLY A 19 -2.64 -11.06 3.57
CA GLY A 19 -2.19 -12.25 4.27
C GLY A 19 -0.97 -11.96 5.15
N PRO A 20 0.15 -12.68 4.98
CA PRO A 20 1.36 -12.43 5.78
C PRO A 20 2.19 -11.24 5.30
N MET A 21 1.74 -10.54 4.28
CA MET A 21 2.53 -9.49 3.63
C MET A 21 1.93 -8.11 3.87
N LYS A 22 2.80 -7.11 3.94
CA LYS A 22 2.39 -5.71 4.06
C LYS A 22 3.21 -4.83 3.15
N GLN A 23 2.57 -3.76 2.66
CA GLN A 23 3.25 -2.66 1.98
C GLN A 23 2.83 -1.38 2.67
N GLY A 24 3.78 -0.51 2.97
CA GLY A 24 3.52 0.77 3.60
C GLY A 24 4.17 1.90 2.83
N TYR A 25 3.43 3.01 2.66
CA TYR A 25 3.90 4.18 1.94
C TYR A 25 3.61 5.44 2.73
N LYS A 26 4.60 6.31 2.83
CA LYS A 26 4.52 7.56 3.57
C LYS A 26 4.57 8.70 2.56
N ILE A 27 3.58 9.56 2.59
CA ILE A 27 3.44 10.66 1.64
C ILE A 27 3.21 11.95 2.42
N ARG A 28 3.92 13.02 2.04
CA ARG A 28 3.71 14.32 2.67
C ARG A 28 2.35 14.87 2.28
N LYS A 29 1.65 15.48 3.23
CA LYS A 29 0.34 16.07 2.99
C LYS A 29 0.37 17.15 1.90
N GLU A 30 1.48 17.86 1.77
CA GLU A 30 1.64 18.88 0.74
C GLU A 30 1.69 18.32 -0.68
N GLU A 31 1.95 17.03 -0.84
CA GLU A 31 2.07 16.39 -2.15
C GLU A 31 0.74 15.92 -2.71
N VAL A 32 -0.34 16.01 -1.94
CA VAL A 32 -1.69 15.62 -2.37
C VAL A 32 -2.67 16.73 -2.02
N SER A 33 -3.82 16.73 -2.70
CA SER A 33 -4.83 17.78 -2.53
C SER A 33 -5.72 17.58 -1.29
N GLY A 34 -5.50 16.52 -0.53
CA GLY A 34 -6.24 16.20 0.68
C GLY A 34 -6.51 14.72 0.80
N LEU A 35 -7.17 14.34 1.88
CA LEU A 35 -7.45 12.94 2.17
C LEU A 35 -8.34 12.29 1.12
N ASP A 36 -9.38 13.01 0.66
CA ASP A 36 -10.31 12.47 -0.33
C ASP A 36 -9.61 12.17 -1.65
N ASP A 37 -8.72 13.05 -2.08
CA ASP A 37 -7.92 12.87 -3.29
C ASP A 37 -7.01 11.65 -3.14
N LEU A 38 -6.36 11.51 -2.00
CA LEU A 38 -5.49 10.38 -1.71
C LEU A 38 -6.25 9.05 -1.75
N VAL A 39 -7.41 8.99 -1.09
CA VAL A 39 -8.24 7.79 -1.05
C VAL A 39 -8.71 7.42 -2.46
N LYS A 40 -9.10 8.39 -3.24
CA LYS A 40 -9.51 8.15 -4.63
C LYS A 40 -8.37 7.56 -5.45
N LYS A 41 -7.17 8.11 -5.34
CA LYS A 41 -6.00 7.59 -6.06
C LYS A 41 -5.65 6.16 -5.61
N VAL A 42 -5.76 5.89 -4.32
CA VAL A 42 -5.52 4.55 -3.79
C VAL A 42 -6.48 3.55 -4.42
N ASN A 43 -7.76 3.89 -4.49
CA ASN A 43 -8.77 2.99 -5.04
C ASN A 43 -8.68 2.84 -6.55
N ASP A 44 -8.43 3.93 -7.27
CA ASP A 44 -8.52 3.94 -8.74
C ASP A 44 -7.22 3.57 -9.45
N GLU A 45 -6.07 3.90 -8.87
CA GLU A 45 -4.78 3.79 -9.55
C GLU A 45 -3.76 2.92 -8.84
N VAL A 46 -3.73 2.96 -7.51
CA VAL A 46 -2.67 2.32 -6.72
C VAL A 46 -2.97 0.87 -6.41
N SER A 47 -4.24 0.51 -6.21
CA SER A 47 -4.64 -0.85 -5.81
C SER A 47 -4.09 -1.93 -6.74
N GLU A 48 -4.18 -1.72 -8.05
CA GLU A 48 -3.69 -2.70 -9.02
C GLU A 48 -2.18 -2.90 -8.91
N LYS A 49 -1.45 -1.80 -8.74
CA LYS A 49 0.02 -1.85 -8.59
C LYS A 49 0.42 -2.57 -7.31
N VAL A 50 -0.33 -2.35 -6.24
CA VAL A 50 -0.10 -3.02 -4.97
C VAL A 50 -0.34 -4.53 -5.09
N VAL A 51 -1.39 -4.94 -5.79
CA VAL A 51 -1.67 -6.35 -6.04
C VAL A 51 -0.53 -6.99 -6.84
N GLU A 52 -0.02 -6.32 -7.85
CA GLU A 52 1.13 -6.80 -8.62
C GLU A 52 2.35 -7.01 -7.73
N GLU A 53 2.64 -6.06 -6.82
CA GLU A 53 3.73 -6.19 -5.86
C GLU A 53 3.52 -7.36 -4.91
N PHE A 54 2.30 -7.56 -4.41
CA PHE A 54 2.00 -8.72 -3.58
C PHE A 54 2.23 -10.03 -4.32
N ASN A 55 1.91 -10.10 -5.59
CA ASN A 55 2.18 -11.29 -6.41
C ASN A 55 3.68 -11.57 -6.49
N SER A 56 4.49 -10.53 -6.64
CA SER A 56 5.95 -10.66 -6.63
C SER A 56 6.45 -11.13 -5.26
N MET A 57 5.88 -10.60 -4.18
CA MET A 57 6.22 -11.00 -2.81
C MET A 57 5.89 -12.47 -2.55
N VAL A 58 4.79 -12.98 -3.08
CA VAL A 58 4.43 -14.41 -2.98
C VAL A 58 5.53 -15.27 -3.61
N THR A 59 6.04 -14.86 -4.76
CA THR A 59 7.13 -15.57 -5.43
C THR A 59 8.38 -15.61 -4.56
N ILE A 60 8.71 -14.49 -3.93
CA ILE A 60 9.85 -14.41 -2.99
C ILE A 60 9.65 -15.36 -1.82
N ILE A 61 8.47 -15.36 -1.22
CA ILE A 61 8.15 -16.24 -0.08
C ILE A 61 8.29 -17.71 -0.48
N LYS A 62 7.78 -18.09 -1.64
CA LYS A 62 7.89 -19.47 -2.15
C LYS A 62 9.35 -19.86 -2.33
N THR A 63 10.16 -18.95 -2.85
CA THR A 63 11.59 -19.20 -3.03
C THR A 63 12.28 -19.39 -1.68
N LEU A 64 11.96 -18.55 -0.69
CA LEU A 64 12.53 -18.64 0.66
C LEU A 64 12.17 -19.95 1.32
N LYS A 65 11.00 -20.49 1.10
CA LYS A 65 10.57 -21.77 1.65
C LYS A 65 11.28 -22.97 1.01
N GLY A 66 11.95 -22.76 -0.10
CA GLY A 66 12.75 -23.81 -0.74
C GLY A 66 11.96 -24.94 -1.37
N LYS A 67 10.72 -24.68 -1.71
CA LYS A 67 9.84 -25.73 -2.26
C LYS A 67 9.18 -25.25 -3.53
#